data_f178e86d6752e604f70d39aae566cec0
#
_entry.id   f178e86d6752e604f70d39aae566cec0
#
_cell.length_a   1.000
_cell.length_b   1.000
_cell.length_c   1.000
_cell.angle_alpha   90.00
_cell.angle_beta   90.00
_cell.angle_gamma   90.00
#
_symmetry.space_group_name_H-M   'P 1'
#
loop_
_entity.id
_entity.type
_entity.pdbx_description
1 polymer ?
#
loop_
_entity_poly.entity_id
_entity_poly.type
_entity_poly.pdbx_seq_one_letter_code
_entity_poly.pdbx_strand_id
1 'polypeptide(L)'
;MNRANLIDALRKYDAPLRESGATAVFIFGSRARNAARPDSDLDIFIDYNPTAKVPNMFRLMQIEEEISQVLGIPVTITTRNALHPLMKESIERDAIRVS
;
A
#
# COMPACT_ATOMS: atom_id res chain seq x y z
N MET A 1 -9.72 -12.56 6.04
CA MET A 1 -9.62 -11.18 6.57
C MET A 1 -10.46 -10.26 5.69
N ASN A 2 -11.37 -9.52 6.27
CA ASN A 2 -12.16 -8.58 5.50
C ASN A 2 -11.41 -7.25 5.32
N ARG A 3 -11.94 -6.39 4.44
CA ARG A 3 -11.28 -5.12 4.08
C ARG A 3 -11.13 -4.17 5.27
N ALA A 4 -12.13 -4.11 6.15
CA ALA A 4 -12.07 -3.25 7.33
C ALA A 4 -10.96 -3.67 8.28
N ASN A 5 -10.81 -4.97 8.53
CA ASN A 5 -9.73 -5.50 9.37
C ASN A 5 -8.37 -5.25 8.75
N LEU A 6 -8.27 -5.35 7.43
CA LEU A 6 -7.05 -5.08 6.68
C LEU A 6 -6.64 -3.61 6.81
N ILE A 7 -7.59 -2.70 6.66
CA ILE A 7 -7.35 -1.26 6.82
C ILE A 7 -6.87 -0.95 8.24
N ASP A 8 -7.52 -1.52 9.25
CA ASP A 8 -7.13 -1.31 10.65
C ASP A 8 -5.72 -1.81 10.92
N ALA A 9 -5.35 -2.97 10.37
CA ALA A 9 -4.00 -3.51 10.49
C ALA A 9 -2.97 -2.58 9.84
N LEU A 10 -3.26 -2.07 8.66
CA LEU A 10 -2.36 -1.17 7.93
C LEU A 10 -2.17 0.17 8.62
N ARG A 11 -3.19 0.68 9.29
CA ARG A 11 -3.09 1.95 10.03
C ARG A 11 -2.06 1.90 11.16
N LYS A 12 -1.73 0.72 11.66
CA LYS A 12 -0.65 0.55 12.65
C LYS A 12 0.73 0.86 12.06
N TYR A 13 0.86 0.85 10.74
CA TYR A 13 2.09 1.17 10.04
C TYR A 13 2.11 2.60 9.49
N ASP A 14 1.12 3.43 9.85
CA ASP A 14 1.05 4.81 9.39
C ASP A 14 2.30 5.60 9.76
N ALA A 15 2.74 5.53 11.02
CA ALA A 15 3.92 6.25 11.48
C ALA A 15 5.19 5.85 10.73
N PRO A 16 5.56 4.56 10.65
CA PRO A 16 6.74 4.17 9.87
C PRO A 16 6.65 4.55 8.39
N LEU A 17 5.46 4.45 7.78
CA LEU A 17 5.29 4.83 6.38
C LEU A 17 5.48 6.34 6.19
N ARG A 18 4.92 7.16 7.07
CA ARG A 18 5.10 8.61 7.02
C ARG A 18 6.54 9.01 7.29
N GLU A 19 7.22 8.36 8.22
CA GLU A 19 8.63 8.58 8.49
C GLU A 19 9.50 8.27 7.27
N SER A 20 9.11 7.27 6.47
CA SER A 20 9.83 6.95 5.24
C SER A 20 9.47 7.86 4.06
N GLY A 21 8.52 8.79 4.23
CA GLY A 21 8.20 9.81 3.24
C GLY A 21 6.78 9.77 2.67
N ALA A 22 5.96 8.79 3.04
CA ALA A 22 4.60 8.69 2.53
C ALA A 22 3.72 9.84 3.04
N THR A 23 2.98 10.48 2.14
CA THR A 23 1.98 11.50 2.48
C THR A 23 0.57 10.94 2.45
N ALA A 24 0.36 9.83 1.77
CA ALA A 24 -0.90 9.11 1.73
C ALA A 24 -0.65 7.66 1.39
N VAL A 25 -1.52 6.76 1.84
CA VAL A 25 -1.39 5.32 1.66
C VAL A 25 -2.72 4.77 1.13
N PHE A 26 -2.64 3.96 0.07
CA PHE A 26 -3.82 3.41 -0.62
C PHE A 26 -3.66 1.92 -0.83
N ILE A 27 -4.78 1.18 -0.72
CA ILE A 27 -4.89 -0.20 -1.17
C ILE A 27 -5.42 -0.18 -2.61
N PHE A 28 -4.86 -1.04 -3.46
CA PHE A 28 -5.38 -1.22 -4.82
C PHE A 28 -5.43 -2.71 -5.19
N GLY A 29 -5.80 -3.00 -6.42
CA GLY A 29 -5.90 -4.37 -6.90
C GLY A 29 -7.13 -5.11 -6.37
N SER A 30 -7.05 -6.45 -6.28
CA SER A 30 -8.19 -7.28 -5.95
C SER A 30 -8.78 -6.98 -4.57
N ARG A 31 -7.96 -6.63 -3.60
CA ARG A 31 -8.44 -6.33 -2.25
C ARG A 31 -9.21 -5.02 -2.18
N ALA A 32 -8.86 -4.04 -3.00
CA ALA A 32 -9.63 -2.80 -3.10
C ALA A 32 -10.99 -3.04 -3.75
N ARG A 33 -11.05 -3.92 -4.75
CA ARG A 33 -12.29 -4.25 -5.45
C ARG A 33 -13.17 -5.25 -4.72
N ASN A 34 -12.75 -5.71 -3.55
CA ASN A 34 -13.42 -6.77 -2.78
C ASN A 34 -13.56 -8.08 -3.57
N ALA A 35 -12.58 -8.36 -4.43
CA ALA A 35 -12.51 -9.54 -5.28
C ALA A 35 -11.39 -10.49 -4.86
N ALA A 36 -10.79 -10.26 -3.70
CA ALA A 36 -9.66 -11.04 -3.22
C ALA A 36 -10.08 -12.41 -2.71
N ARG A 37 -9.22 -13.39 -2.98
CA ARG A 37 -9.24 -14.71 -2.32
C ARG A 37 -8.41 -14.62 -1.03
N PRO A 38 -8.53 -15.60 -0.11
CA PRO A 38 -7.75 -15.57 1.14
C PRO A 38 -6.24 -15.46 0.93
N ASP A 39 -5.71 -16.01 -0.16
CA ASP A 39 -4.29 -16.01 -0.51
C ASP A 39 -3.89 -14.89 -1.49
N SER A 40 -4.81 -13.99 -1.83
CA SER A 40 -4.50 -12.88 -2.74
C SER A 40 -3.47 -11.93 -2.14
N ASP A 41 -2.59 -11.40 -3.01
CA ASP A 41 -1.61 -10.40 -2.62
C ASP A 41 -2.30 -9.13 -2.14
N LEU A 42 -1.63 -8.41 -1.26
CA LEU A 42 -2.03 -7.07 -0.85
C LEU A 42 -1.18 -6.05 -1.62
N ASP A 43 -1.82 -5.25 -2.45
CA ASP A 43 -1.16 -4.22 -3.24
C ASP A 43 -1.40 -2.86 -2.62
N ILE A 44 -0.31 -2.14 -2.34
CA ILE A 44 -0.33 -0.82 -1.71
C ILE A 44 0.45 0.15 -2.59
N PHE A 45 -0.09 1.35 -2.81
CA PHE A 45 0.73 2.45 -3.31
C PHE A 45 0.69 3.63 -2.35
N ILE A 46 1.77 4.40 -2.35
CA ILE A 46 1.89 5.59 -1.53
C ILE A 46 2.07 6.83 -2.41
N ASP A 47 1.62 7.96 -1.89
CA ASP A 47 2.01 9.28 -2.41
C ASP A 47 3.16 9.82 -1.56
N TYR A 48 3.99 10.66 -2.18
CA TYR A 48 5.03 11.38 -1.47
C TYR A 48 5.28 12.72 -2.15
N ASN A 49 5.89 13.64 -1.41
CA ASN A 49 6.29 14.94 -1.95
C ASN A 49 7.77 14.89 -2.35
N PRO A 50 8.10 14.85 -3.65
CA PRO A 50 9.50 14.69 -4.09
C PRO A 50 10.40 15.86 -3.72
N THR A 51 9.83 17.03 -3.45
CA THR A 51 10.60 18.20 -3.03
C THR A 51 10.85 18.23 -1.53
N ALA A 52 10.08 17.49 -0.74
CA ALA A 52 10.24 17.41 0.72
C ALA A 52 11.05 16.18 1.12
N LYS A 53 10.64 15.00 0.70
CA LYS A 53 11.31 13.75 1.07
C LYS A 53 10.98 12.64 0.08
N VAL A 54 12.01 12.12 -0.57
CA VAL A 54 11.88 10.92 -1.40
C VAL A 54 11.93 9.69 -0.50
N PRO A 55 11.00 8.73 -0.64
CA PRO A 55 10.98 7.55 0.20
C PRO A 55 12.26 6.73 0.12
N ASN A 56 12.70 6.21 1.26
CA ASN A 56 13.78 5.24 1.32
C ASN A 56 13.24 3.87 0.92
N MET A 57 13.65 3.38 -0.25
CA MET A 57 13.14 2.11 -0.79
C MET A 57 13.51 0.91 0.10
N PHE A 58 14.68 0.93 0.73
CA PHE A 58 15.06 -0.14 1.67
C PHE A 58 14.10 -0.18 2.87
N ARG A 59 13.74 0.99 3.39
CA ARG A 59 12.79 1.07 4.52
C ARG A 59 11.40 0.60 4.10
N LEU A 60 10.95 0.97 2.90
CA LEU A 60 9.67 0.48 2.37
C LEU A 60 9.67 -1.03 2.23
N MET A 61 10.79 -1.63 1.78
CA MET A 61 10.91 -3.08 1.68
C MET A 61 10.85 -3.75 3.05
N GLN A 62 11.44 -3.16 4.07
CA GLN A 62 11.36 -3.66 5.45
C GLN A 62 9.92 -3.63 5.96
N ILE A 63 9.21 -2.52 5.74
CA ILE A 63 7.81 -2.37 6.15
C ILE A 63 6.94 -3.39 5.43
N GLU A 64 7.14 -3.56 4.13
CA GLU A 64 6.47 -4.55 3.29
C GLU A 64 6.61 -5.94 3.88
N GLU A 65 7.82 -6.34 4.24
CA GLU A 65 8.10 -7.64 4.84
C GLU A 65 7.42 -7.79 6.22
N GLU A 66 7.48 -6.76 7.05
CA GLU A 66 6.83 -6.77 8.36
C GLU A 66 5.32 -6.96 8.23
N ILE A 67 4.68 -6.22 7.34
CA ILE A 67 3.24 -6.33 7.09
C ILE A 67 2.89 -7.73 6.57
N SER A 68 3.70 -8.24 5.64
CA SER A 68 3.52 -9.58 5.07
C SER A 68 3.55 -10.65 6.14
N GLN A 69 4.49 -10.57 7.08
CA GLN A 69 4.60 -11.52 8.19
C GLN A 69 3.40 -11.44 9.13
N VAL A 70 2.95 -10.24 9.45
CA VAL A 70 1.81 -10.03 10.35
C VAL A 70 0.51 -10.55 9.74
N LEU A 71 0.31 -10.29 8.44
CA LEU A 71 -0.93 -10.65 7.74
C LEU A 71 -0.91 -12.07 7.17
N GLY A 72 0.27 -12.67 7.01
CA GLY A 72 0.41 -14.01 6.43
C GLY A 72 0.11 -14.07 4.94
N ILE A 73 0.23 -12.95 4.23
CA ILE A 73 0.02 -12.86 2.78
C ILE A 73 1.13 -12.02 2.15
N PRO A 74 1.44 -12.21 0.85
CA PRO A 74 2.40 -11.35 0.17
C PRO A 74 1.90 -9.92 0.11
N VAL A 75 2.82 -8.97 0.32
CA VAL A 75 2.53 -7.54 0.31
C VAL A 75 3.50 -6.85 -0.64
N THR A 76 2.98 -5.97 -1.49
CA THR A 76 3.79 -5.13 -2.37
C THR A 76 3.47 -3.68 -2.10
N ILE A 77 4.49 -2.87 -1.82
CA ILE A 77 4.36 -1.42 -1.65
C ILE A 77 5.09 -0.74 -2.80
N THR A 78 4.38 0.12 -3.52
CA THR A 78 4.94 0.91 -4.62
C THR A 78 4.55 2.38 -4.46
N THR A 79 4.99 3.24 -5.38
CA THR A 79 4.56 4.64 -5.42
C THR A 79 3.54 4.83 -6.53
N ARG A 80 2.70 5.86 -6.42
CA ARG A 80 1.74 6.18 -7.49
C ARG A 80 2.45 6.37 -8.83
N ASN A 81 3.61 7.02 -8.82
CA ASN A 81 4.36 7.29 -10.04
C ASN A 81 4.92 6.02 -10.71
N ALA A 82 5.09 4.95 -9.95
CA ALA A 82 5.59 3.68 -10.46
C ALA A 82 4.48 2.77 -11.00
N LEU A 83 3.21 3.14 -10.87
CA LEU A 83 2.10 2.39 -11.44
C LEU A 83 2.20 2.37 -12.97
N HIS A 84 1.87 1.21 -13.56
CA HIS A 84 1.93 1.06 -15.01
C HIS A 84 1.01 2.09 -15.68
N PRO A 85 1.49 2.90 -16.65
CA PRO A 85 0.70 4.00 -17.22
C PRO A 85 -0.66 3.60 -17.79
N LEU A 86 -0.75 2.41 -18.39
CA LEU A 86 -2.00 1.93 -18.98
C LEU A 86 -3.03 1.50 -17.93
N MET A 87 -2.57 1.20 -16.71
CA MET A 87 -3.44 0.73 -15.63
C MET A 87 -3.69 1.79 -14.56
N LYS A 88 -2.92 2.87 -14.59
CA LYS A 88 -2.92 3.87 -13.53
C LYS A 88 -4.30 4.45 -13.26
N GLU A 89 -5.02 4.85 -14.31
CA GLU A 89 -6.35 5.44 -14.17
C GLU A 89 -7.34 4.46 -13.53
N SER A 90 -7.33 3.21 -13.97
CA SER A 90 -8.19 2.16 -13.42
C SER A 90 -7.84 1.88 -11.96
N ILE A 91 -6.55 1.78 -11.64
CA ILE A 91 -6.07 1.57 -10.28
C ILE A 91 -6.52 2.71 -9.37
N GLU A 92 -6.33 3.96 -9.80
CA GLU A 92 -6.70 5.13 -9.01
C GLU A 92 -8.21 5.21 -8.78
N ARG A 93 -9.01 4.78 -9.75
CA ARG A 93 -10.47 4.76 -9.62
C ARG A 93 -10.94 3.81 -8.52
N ASP A 94 -10.31 2.64 -8.43
CA ASP A 94 -10.71 1.59 -7.49
C ASP A 94 -9.99 1.67 -6.14
N ALA A 95 -8.94 2.48 -6.04
CA ALA A 95 -8.11 2.55 -4.86
C ALA A 95 -8.87 3.05 -3.63
N ILE A 96 -8.49 2.53 -2.47
CA ILE A 96 -9.08 2.92 -1.19
C ILE A 96 -8.00 3.54 -0.33
N ARG A 97 -8.23 4.77 0.10
CA ARG A 97 -7.30 5.46 0.98
C ARG A 97 -7.34 4.88 2.38
N VAL A 98 -6.17 4.53 2.89
CA VAL A 98 -6.01 3.98 4.25
C VAL A 98 -5.63 5.08 5.22
N SER A 99 -4.77 5.97 4.79
CA SER A 99 -4.32 7.07 5.65
C SER A 99 -3.80 8.27 4.86
#